data_43f77d63f94ba938c74ce898bc71503e
#
_entry.id   43f77d63f94ba938c74ce898bc71503e
#
_cell.length_a   1.000
_cell.length_b   1.000
_cell.length_c   1.000
_cell.angle_alpha   90.00
_cell.angle_beta   90.00
_cell.angle_gamma   90.00
#
_symmetry.space_group_name_H-M   'P 1'
#
loop_
_entity.id
_entity.type
_entity.pdbx_description
1 polymer ?
#
loop_
_entity_poly.entity_id
_entity_poly.type
_entity_poly.pdbx_seq_one_letter_code
_entity_poly.pdbx_strand_id
1 'polypeptide(L)' 'MTYSRKNIEGPSDRVILEQAEARELYRSWTSSKNADLIRARLERAERIYGSGSRDRIRSYMAQMKEGKLE' A
#
# COMPACT_ATOMS: atom_id res chain seq x y z
N MET A 1 -18.19 20.88 11.62
CA MET A 1 -17.85 20.40 11.69
C MET A 1 -17.42 19.84 11.79
N THR A 2 -17.24 19.61 11.83
CA THR A 2 -16.82 19.05 12.04
C THR A 2 -16.18 18.40 11.62
N TYR A 3 -15.90 18.23 11.48
CA TYR A 3 -15.27 17.56 11.05
C TYR A 3 -14.58 16.82 11.30
N SER A 4 -14.49 16.92 11.53
CA SER A 4 -13.67 16.07 11.68
C SER A 4 -13.96 14.72 11.93
N ARG A 5 -14.74 14.27 12.13
CA ARG A 5 -15.05 13.07 12.23
C ARG A 5 -15.04 12.32 11.10
N LYS A 6 -14.95 12.86 10.09
CA LYS A 6 -15.10 12.27 8.85
C LYS A 6 -14.35 11.01 8.69
N ASN A 7 -13.20 10.90 9.17
CA ASN A 7 -12.45 9.71 8.92
C ASN A 7 -12.73 8.62 9.92
N ILE A 8 -13.70 8.80 10.72
CA ILE A 8 -14.06 7.78 11.66
C ILE A 8 -14.67 6.59 10.98
N GLU A 9 -15.41 6.85 9.94
CA GLU A 9 -16.17 5.80 9.32
C GLU A 9 -15.43 5.07 8.24
N GLY A 10 -14.51 5.68 7.60
CA GLY A 10 -13.83 5.04 6.49
C GLY A 10 -12.45 4.54 6.88
N PRO A 11 -11.73 4.00 5.92
CA PRO A 11 -10.34 3.64 6.15
C PRO A 11 -9.53 4.87 6.46
N SER A 12 -8.51 4.72 7.27
CA SER A 12 -7.64 5.83 7.59
C SER A 12 -6.87 6.26 6.35
N ASP A 13 -6.37 7.49 6.38
CA ASP A 13 -5.57 7.98 5.27
C ASP A 13 -4.37 7.08 5.02
N ARG A 14 -3.80 6.53 6.08
CA ARG A 14 -2.66 5.63 5.92
C ARG A 14 -3.05 4.40 5.11
N VAL A 15 -4.20 3.82 5.39
CA VAL A 15 -4.65 2.64 4.65
C VAL A 15 -4.81 2.99 3.18
N ILE A 16 -5.41 4.13 2.89
CA ILE A 16 -5.60 4.54 1.52
C ILE A 16 -4.26 4.71 0.81
N LEU A 17 -3.31 5.34 1.48
CA LEU A 17 -1.99 5.56 0.89
C LEU A 17 -1.26 4.24 0.69
N GLU A 18 -1.37 3.32 1.65
CA GLU A 18 -0.71 2.03 1.52
C GLU A 18 -1.31 1.21 0.39
N GLN A 19 -2.63 1.29 0.21
CA GLN A 19 -3.25 0.57 -0.89
C GLN A 19 -2.89 1.18 -2.24
N ALA A 20 -2.77 2.50 -2.29
CA ALA A 20 -2.34 3.15 -3.52
C ALA A 20 -0.91 2.75 -3.86
N GLU A 21 -0.05 2.70 -2.87
CA GLU A 21 1.33 2.29 -3.09
C GLU A 21 1.37 0.84 -3.55
N ALA A 22 0.54 -0.01 -2.98
CA ALA A 22 0.50 -1.41 -3.37
C ALA A 22 0.09 -1.56 -4.82
N ARG A 23 -0.88 -0.77 -5.28
CA ARG A 23 -1.30 -0.81 -6.67
C ARG A 23 -0.17 -0.43 -7.59
N GLU A 24 0.55 0.64 -7.24
CA GLU A 24 1.68 1.10 -8.03
C GLU A 24 2.75 0.01 -8.11
N LEU A 25 3.07 -0.59 -6.97
CA LEU A 25 4.11 -1.60 -6.93
C LEU A 25 3.69 -2.86 -7.66
N TYR A 26 2.44 -3.24 -7.55
CA TYR A 26 1.96 -4.42 -8.24
C TYR A 26 2.03 -4.21 -9.75
N ARG A 27 1.65 -3.03 -10.20
CA ARG A 27 1.74 -2.70 -11.61
C ARG A 27 3.19 -2.74 -12.09
N SER A 28 4.09 -2.17 -11.30
CA SER A 28 5.51 -2.20 -11.61
C SER A 28 6.03 -3.62 -11.69
N TRP A 29 5.62 -4.44 -10.74
CA TRP A 29 6.06 -5.82 -10.69
C TRP A 29 5.61 -6.59 -11.92
N THR A 30 4.33 -6.44 -12.29
CA THR A 30 3.83 -7.17 -13.46
C THR A 30 4.46 -6.66 -14.74
N SER A 31 4.91 -5.42 -14.75
CA SER A 31 5.50 -4.82 -15.93
C SER A 31 6.97 -5.17 -16.08
N SER A 32 7.76 -5.02 -15.02
CA SER A 32 9.19 -5.16 -15.13
C SER A 32 9.78 -6.28 -14.28
N LYS A 33 9.04 -6.73 -13.27
CA LYS A 33 9.50 -7.80 -12.38
C LYS A 33 10.83 -7.48 -11.71
N ASN A 34 11.02 -6.23 -11.39
CA ASN A 34 12.24 -5.78 -10.76
C ASN A 34 12.09 -5.87 -9.25
N ALA A 35 12.57 -6.96 -8.67
CA ALA A 35 12.42 -7.22 -7.25
C ALA A 35 13.18 -6.21 -6.40
N ASP A 36 14.32 -5.75 -6.88
CA ASP A 36 15.10 -4.79 -6.12
C ASP A 36 14.37 -3.46 -6.01
N LEU A 37 13.74 -3.03 -7.08
CA LEU A 37 12.97 -1.80 -7.06
C LEU A 37 11.80 -1.94 -6.09
N ILE A 38 11.10 -3.06 -6.14
CA ILE A 38 9.97 -3.29 -5.26
C ILE A 38 10.41 -3.26 -3.80
N ARG A 39 11.52 -3.94 -3.51
CA ARG A 39 12.03 -3.96 -2.14
C ARG A 39 12.39 -2.56 -1.65
N ALA A 40 13.04 -1.80 -2.50
CA ALA A 40 13.44 -0.43 -2.12
C ALA A 40 12.22 0.43 -1.84
N ARG A 41 11.18 0.28 -2.67
CA ARG A 41 9.97 1.06 -2.46
C ARG A 41 9.24 0.64 -1.19
N LEU A 42 9.26 -0.64 -0.88
CA LEU A 42 8.64 -1.12 0.34
C LEU A 42 9.35 -0.59 1.57
N GLU A 43 10.67 -0.56 1.54
CA GLU A 43 11.42 -0.02 2.67
C GLU A 43 11.18 1.47 2.83
N ARG A 44 11.07 2.17 1.72
CA ARG A 44 10.77 3.57 1.76
C ARG A 44 9.40 3.83 2.36
N ALA A 45 8.42 3.01 1.99
CA ALA A 45 7.08 3.15 2.53
C ALA A 45 7.07 2.91 4.04
N GLU A 46 7.85 1.96 4.49
CA GLU A 46 7.96 1.69 5.92
C GLU A 46 8.47 2.91 6.65
N ARG A 47 9.42 3.60 6.06
CA ARG A 47 9.99 4.78 6.66
C ARG A 47 9.01 5.96 6.65
N ILE A 48 8.28 6.11 5.58
CA ILE A 48 7.39 7.25 5.41
C ILE A 48 6.08 7.07 6.15
N TYR A 49 5.47 5.90 6.02
CA TYR A 49 4.14 5.68 6.56
C TYR A 49 4.14 5.06 7.96
N GLY A 50 5.25 4.49 8.36
CA GLY A 50 5.36 3.96 9.70
C GLY A 50 5.59 2.47 9.73
N SER A 51 5.79 2.01 10.95
CA SER A 51 6.11 0.62 11.21
C SER A 51 4.99 -0.29 10.74
N GLY A 52 5.36 -1.35 10.04
CA GLY A 52 4.38 -2.32 9.57
C GLY A 52 3.81 -2.02 8.20
N SER A 53 4.08 -0.84 7.64
CA SER A 53 3.55 -0.50 6.34
C SER A 53 4.05 -1.43 5.25
N ARG A 54 5.32 -1.82 5.32
CA ARG A 54 5.88 -2.72 4.33
C ARG A 54 5.09 -4.03 4.29
N ASP A 55 4.83 -4.59 5.46
CA ASP A 55 4.10 -5.86 5.51
C ASP A 55 2.68 -5.71 5.03
N ARG A 56 2.03 -4.60 5.38
CA ARG A 56 0.66 -4.37 4.93
C ARG A 56 0.60 -4.20 3.42
N ILE A 57 1.54 -3.45 2.86
CA ILE A 57 1.56 -3.25 1.42
C ILE A 57 1.81 -4.57 0.69
N ARG A 58 2.71 -5.38 1.21
CA ARG A 58 2.94 -6.68 0.60
C ARG A 58 1.68 -7.55 0.66
N SER A 59 0.95 -7.47 1.74
CA SER A 59 -0.29 -8.20 1.88
C SER A 59 -1.31 -7.73 0.85
N TYR A 60 -1.42 -6.42 0.65
CA TYR A 60 -2.32 -5.89 -0.37
C TYR A 60 -1.93 -6.36 -1.76
N MET A 61 -0.63 -6.39 -2.05
CA MET A 61 -0.18 -6.87 -3.33
C MET A 61 -0.54 -8.34 -3.56
N ALA A 62 -0.42 -9.13 -2.52
CA ALA A 62 -0.81 -10.53 -2.61
C ALA A 62 -2.29 -10.68 -2.86
N GLN A 63 -3.10 -9.82 -2.24
CA GLN A 63 -4.53 -9.84 -2.47
C GLN A 63 -4.88 -9.45 -3.90
N MET A 64 -4.16 -8.51 -4.45
CA MET A 64 -4.35 -8.13 -5.84
C MET A 64 -4.02 -9.27 -6.78
N LYS A 65 -2.94 -9.98 -6.47
CA LYS A 65 -2.55 -11.11 -7.28
C LYS A 65 -3.63 -12.20 -7.28
N GLU A 66 -4.31 -12.34 -6.16
CA GLU A 66 -5.38 -13.31 -6.04
C GLU A 66 -6.72 -12.78 -6.50
N GLY A 67 -6.77 -11.53 -6.91
CA GLY A 67 -8.01 -10.95 -7.37
C GLY A 67 -8.96 -10.51 -6.27
N LYS A 68 -8.47 -10.43 -5.05
CA LYS A 68 -9.32 -10.07 -3.91
C LYS A 68 -9.33 -8.57 -3.64
N LEU A 69 -8.35 -7.86 -4.15
CA LEU A 69 -8.26 -6.42 -3.97
C LEU A 69 -8.03 -5.79 -5.33
N GLU A 70 -8.80 -4.80 -5.62
CA GLU A 70 -8.69 -4.14 -6.92
C GLU A 70 -7.45 -3.33 -7.06
#